data_242ea37c3e3a8e8344d35e2d489e066c
#
_entry.id   242ea37c3e3a8e8344d35e2d489e066c
#
_cell.length_a   1.000
_cell.length_b   1.000
_cell.length_c   1.000
_cell.angle_alpha   90.00
_cell.angle_beta   90.00
_cell.angle_gamma   90.00
#
_symmetry.space_group_name_H-M   'P 1'
#
loop_
_entity.id
_entity.type
_entity.pdbx_description
1 polymer ?
#
loop_
_entity_poly.entity_id
_entity_poly.type
_entity_poly.pdbx_seq_one_letter_code
_entity_poly.pdbx_strand_id
1 'polypeptide(L)'
;AFAKTNPEVARRVLKYMHVDSWECGSQNWNKRFAIEFQKRRGYDLMPYLPLLAGIPMESVEQSEKILRDVRTTISELVVDVFYQVLADCAREYDCQFSAECVAPTMVRDGLLHYQKVDLPMGEFWLNSPTHDKPNDMLDAISGAHIYGKNIIQAEGFTEVRGTWDEYPGMLKALLDRNYALGINRLFYHVYVPVSYTHLRAHETELH
;
A
#
# COMPACT_ATOMS: atom_id res chain seq x y z
N ALA A 1 21.41 -4.12 4.74
CA ALA A 1 22.65 -4.25 5.53
C ALA A 1 22.62 -5.49 6.42
N PHE A 2 21.70 -5.61 7.40
CA PHE A 2 21.68 -6.72 8.38
C PHE A 2 21.70 -8.12 7.74
N ALA A 3 20.85 -8.39 6.77
CA ALA A 3 20.77 -9.70 6.13
C ALA A 3 22.04 -10.10 5.35
N LYS A 4 22.79 -9.12 4.84
CA LYS A 4 24.07 -9.37 4.15
C LYS A 4 25.20 -9.68 5.13
N THR A 5 25.19 -9.03 6.31
CA THR A 5 26.24 -9.23 7.33
C THR A 5 25.97 -10.43 8.23
N ASN A 6 24.72 -10.84 8.38
CA ASN A 6 24.30 -11.94 9.26
C ASN A 6 23.31 -12.88 8.54
N PRO A 7 23.70 -13.56 7.45
CA PRO A 7 22.77 -14.29 6.59
C PRO A 7 22.04 -15.45 7.29
N GLU A 8 22.73 -16.19 8.15
CA GLU A 8 22.12 -17.32 8.88
C GLU A 8 21.09 -16.83 9.91
N VAL A 9 21.42 -15.78 10.65
CA VAL A 9 20.48 -15.17 11.61
C VAL A 9 19.29 -14.57 10.87
N ALA A 10 19.56 -13.87 9.78
CA ALA A 10 18.50 -13.27 8.96
C ALA A 10 17.50 -14.31 8.47
N ARG A 11 17.94 -15.40 7.88
CA ARG A 11 17.05 -16.51 7.42
C ARG A 11 16.21 -17.10 8.54
N ARG A 12 16.73 -17.11 9.75
CA ARG A 12 16.02 -17.66 10.91
C ARG A 12 14.95 -16.70 11.45
N VAL A 13 15.26 -15.41 11.51
CA VAL A 13 14.39 -14.42 12.20
C VAL A 13 13.59 -13.54 11.25
N LEU A 14 14.12 -13.19 10.08
CA LEU A 14 13.44 -12.36 9.10
C LEU A 14 12.52 -13.24 8.26
N LYS A 15 11.22 -13.08 8.42
CA LYS A 15 10.20 -13.88 7.71
C LYS A 15 9.40 -13.07 6.71
N TYR A 16 9.32 -11.76 6.92
CA TYR A 16 8.49 -10.87 6.14
C TYR A 16 9.28 -9.62 5.76
N MET A 17 9.06 -9.16 4.55
CA MET A 17 9.39 -7.80 4.13
C MET A 17 8.08 -7.10 3.84
N HIS A 18 7.90 -5.93 4.44
CA HIS A 18 6.68 -5.15 4.31
C HIS A 18 6.98 -3.81 3.65
N VAL A 19 6.08 -3.38 2.81
CA VAL A 19 5.98 -2.02 2.32
C VAL A 19 4.57 -1.53 2.57
N ASP A 20 4.48 -0.37 3.12
CA ASP A 20 3.27 0.42 3.20
C ASP A 20 2.79 0.83 1.80
N SER A 21 1.73 1.57 1.68
CA SER A 21 1.18 1.97 0.40
C SER A 21 2.14 2.86 -0.42
N TRP A 22 1.95 2.88 -1.73
CA TRP A 22 2.66 3.81 -2.62
C TRP A 22 2.09 5.23 -2.47
N GLU A 23 2.71 6.06 -1.66
CA GLU A 23 2.23 7.41 -1.31
C GLU A 23 3.14 8.52 -1.85
N CYS A 24 3.42 8.49 -3.12
CA CYS A 24 4.33 9.45 -3.75
C CYS A 24 3.68 10.78 -4.17
N GLY A 25 2.41 11.01 -3.82
CA GLY A 25 1.68 12.21 -4.19
C GLY A 25 1.62 12.39 -5.72
N SER A 26 2.04 13.55 -6.21
CA SER A 26 2.03 13.87 -7.64
C SER A 26 3.29 13.43 -8.41
N GLN A 27 4.13 12.57 -7.84
CA GLN A 27 5.30 12.05 -8.54
C GLN A 27 4.89 11.09 -9.66
N ASN A 28 4.87 11.61 -10.88
CA ASN A 28 4.41 10.89 -12.07
C ASN A 28 5.41 10.94 -13.22
N TRP A 29 6.63 11.41 -12.95
CA TRP A 29 7.66 11.56 -13.98
C TRP A 29 9.05 11.16 -13.51
N ASN A 30 9.80 10.48 -14.38
CA ASN A 30 11.23 10.23 -14.22
C ASN A 30 11.92 10.18 -15.61
N LYS A 31 13.25 10.07 -15.60
CA LYS A 31 14.05 10.07 -16.84
C LYS A 31 13.69 8.96 -17.85
N ARG A 32 13.06 7.89 -17.41
CA ARG A 32 12.68 6.74 -18.25
C ARG A 32 11.21 6.72 -18.62
N PHE A 33 10.39 7.60 -18.02
CA PHE A 33 8.94 7.51 -18.19
C PHE A 33 8.49 7.61 -19.65
N ALA A 34 9.02 8.57 -20.42
CA ALA A 34 8.68 8.71 -21.83
C ALA A 34 9.05 7.46 -22.67
N ILE A 35 10.18 6.83 -22.36
CA ILE A 35 10.62 5.59 -23.01
C ILE A 35 9.68 4.44 -22.70
N GLU A 36 9.33 4.26 -21.40
CA GLU A 36 8.40 3.22 -20.98
C GLU A 36 6.98 3.46 -21.51
N PHE A 37 6.55 4.71 -21.58
CA PHE A 37 5.27 5.08 -22.19
C PHE A 37 5.23 4.67 -23.65
N GLN A 38 6.24 5.08 -24.44
CA GLN A 38 6.32 4.73 -25.85
C GLN A 38 6.34 3.22 -26.07
N LYS A 39 7.09 2.49 -25.25
CA LYS A 39 7.15 1.03 -25.30
C LYS A 39 5.79 0.37 -25.04
N ARG A 40 5.00 0.91 -24.10
CA ARG A 40 3.72 0.34 -23.67
C ARG A 40 2.54 0.83 -24.50
N ARG A 41 2.58 2.06 -24.98
CA ARG A 41 1.46 2.70 -25.71
C ARG A 41 1.67 2.77 -27.21
N GLY A 42 2.91 2.64 -27.69
CA GLY A 42 3.24 2.61 -29.11
C GLY A 42 3.40 3.99 -29.77
N TYR A 43 3.38 5.07 -29.00
CA TYR A 43 3.56 6.43 -29.51
C TYR A 43 4.37 7.31 -28.55
N ASP A 44 4.91 8.43 -29.06
CA ASP A 44 5.69 9.38 -28.27
C ASP A 44 4.78 10.29 -27.44
N LEU A 45 5.07 10.38 -26.13
CA LEU A 45 4.36 11.25 -25.21
C LEU A 45 4.81 12.71 -25.28
N MET A 46 6.03 12.97 -25.73
CA MET A 46 6.65 14.31 -25.62
C MET A 46 5.82 15.43 -26.25
N PRO A 47 5.18 15.25 -27.43
CA PRO A 47 4.32 16.28 -28.02
C PRO A 47 3.09 16.63 -27.16
N TYR A 48 2.68 15.74 -26.26
CA TYR A 48 1.46 15.84 -25.45
C TYR A 48 1.71 16.28 -24.01
N LEU A 49 2.93 16.68 -23.66
CA LEU A 49 3.25 17.14 -22.30
C LEU A 49 2.37 18.31 -21.80
N PRO A 50 1.88 19.23 -22.63
CA PRO A 50 0.96 20.27 -22.18
C PRO A 50 -0.31 19.72 -21.51
N LEU A 51 -0.77 18.51 -21.88
CA LEU A 51 -1.91 17.85 -21.24
C LEU A 51 -1.68 17.59 -19.74
N LEU A 52 -0.44 17.25 -19.35
CA LEU A 52 -0.08 17.02 -17.95
C LEU A 52 -0.11 18.31 -17.13
N ALA A 53 -0.03 19.46 -17.78
CA ALA A 53 -0.22 20.78 -17.18
C ALA A 53 -1.68 21.26 -17.26
N GLY A 54 -2.62 20.42 -17.70
CA GLY A 54 -4.03 20.75 -17.81
C GLY A 54 -4.40 21.57 -19.06
N ILE A 55 -3.52 21.62 -20.05
CA ILE A 55 -3.79 22.34 -21.31
C ILE A 55 -4.35 21.35 -22.34
N PRO A 56 -5.66 21.44 -22.71
CA PRO A 56 -6.23 20.55 -23.70
C PRO A 56 -5.58 20.70 -25.07
N MET A 57 -5.42 19.58 -25.77
CA MET A 57 -4.84 19.55 -27.11
C MET A 57 -5.78 18.83 -28.08
N GLU A 58 -5.83 19.29 -29.34
CA GLU A 58 -6.65 18.74 -30.42
C GLU A 58 -8.16 18.74 -30.07
N SER A 59 -8.61 17.76 -29.31
CA SER A 59 -9.97 17.65 -28.81
C SER A 59 -9.98 17.18 -27.34
N VAL A 60 -11.10 17.35 -26.64
CA VAL A 60 -11.29 16.84 -25.28
C VAL A 60 -11.17 15.31 -25.26
N GLU A 61 -11.77 14.65 -26.24
CA GLU A 61 -11.74 13.19 -26.34
C GLU A 61 -10.31 12.65 -26.51
N GLN A 62 -9.52 13.28 -27.41
CA GLN A 62 -8.12 12.89 -27.61
C GLN A 62 -7.28 13.19 -26.37
N SER A 63 -7.48 14.34 -25.74
CA SER A 63 -6.80 14.72 -24.51
C SER A 63 -7.06 13.70 -23.38
N GLU A 64 -8.30 13.31 -23.14
CA GLU A 64 -8.65 12.33 -22.13
C GLU A 64 -8.11 10.93 -22.44
N LYS A 65 -8.08 10.54 -23.72
CA LYS A 65 -7.47 9.27 -24.12
C LYS A 65 -5.98 9.23 -23.75
N ILE A 66 -5.23 10.28 -24.05
CA ILE A 66 -3.80 10.35 -23.74
C ILE A 66 -3.57 10.39 -22.24
N LEU A 67 -4.35 11.17 -21.49
CA LEU A 67 -4.26 11.20 -20.02
C LEU A 67 -4.59 9.84 -19.39
N ARG A 68 -5.53 9.11 -19.96
CA ARG A 68 -5.81 7.73 -19.55
C ARG A 68 -4.62 6.81 -19.81
N ASP A 69 -3.98 6.93 -20.96
CA ASP A 69 -2.80 6.14 -21.30
C ASP A 69 -1.61 6.46 -20.38
N VAL A 70 -1.44 7.71 -19.98
CA VAL A 70 -0.46 8.12 -18.96
C VAL A 70 -0.75 7.44 -17.62
N ARG A 71 -1.99 7.56 -17.12
CA ARG A 71 -2.40 6.94 -15.84
C ARG A 71 -2.23 5.41 -15.88
N THR A 72 -2.59 4.79 -17.00
CA THR A 72 -2.42 3.35 -17.20
C THR A 72 -0.94 2.96 -17.16
N THR A 73 -0.09 3.73 -17.81
CA THR A 73 1.37 3.48 -17.82
C THR A 73 1.95 3.59 -16.41
N ILE A 74 1.55 4.60 -15.63
CA ILE A 74 1.97 4.74 -14.22
C ILE A 74 1.53 3.53 -13.41
N SER A 75 0.27 3.13 -13.52
CA SER A 75 -0.27 1.97 -12.81
C SER A 75 0.50 0.69 -13.13
N GLU A 76 0.74 0.42 -14.41
CA GLU A 76 1.51 -0.74 -14.85
C GLU A 76 2.95 -0.71 -14.32
N LEU A 77 3.60 0.46 -14.32
CA LEU A 77 4.97 0.60 -13.80
C LEU A 77 5.04 0.39 -12.29
N VAL A 78 4.04 0.85 -11.54
CA VAL A 78 3.98 0.60 -10.10
C VAL A 78 3.90 -0.91 -9.84
N VAL A 79 3.05 -1.63 -10.57
CA VAL A 79 2.92 -3.08 -10.40
C VAL A 79 4.15 -3.84 -10.89
N ASP A 80 4.58 -3.57 -12.13
CA ASP A 80 5.60 -4.37 -12.81
C ASP A 80 7.03 -4.05 -12.37
N VAL A 81 7.24 -2.86 -11.80
CA VAL A 81 8.58 -2.43 -11.36
C VAL A 81 8.63 -2.33 -9.84
N PHE A 82 7.82 -1.46 -9.22
CA PHE A 82 7.92 -1.25 -7.78
C PHE A 82 7.58 -2.52 -6.98
N TYR A 83 6.36 -3.04 -7.11
CA TYR A 83 5.96 -4.24 -6.35
C TYR A 83 6.70 -5.49 -6.80
N GLN A 84 6.97 -5.65 -8.10
CA GLN A 84 7.73 -6.81 -8.59
C GLN A 84 9.15 -6.85 -8.03
N VAL A 85 9.87 -5.73 -8.05
CA VAL A 85 11.25 -5.67 -7.51
C VAL A 85 11.28 -5.95 -6.03
N LEU A 86 10.32 -5.42 -5.26
CA LEU A 86 10.23 -5.69 -3.83
C LEU A 86 9.90 -7.16 -3.54
N ALA A 87 9.00 -7.75 -4.31
CA ALA A 87 8.69 -9.18 -4.22
C ALA A 87 9.92 -10.05 -4.53
N ASP A 88 10.68 -9.69 -5.56
CA ASP A 88 11.92 -10.42 -5.91
C ASP A 88 12.98 -10.26 -4.82
N CYS A 89 13.14 -9.07 -4.27
CA CYS A 89 14.01 -8.85 -3.11
C CYS A 89 13.59 -9.69 -1.89
N ALA A 90 12.30 -9.80 -1.61
CA ALA A 90 11.83 -10.62 -0.50
C ALA A 90 12.19 -12.10 -0.73
N ARG A 91 12.00 -12.60 -1.94
CA ARG A 91 12.36 -14.00 -2.31
C ARG A 91 13.85 -14.28 -2.19
N GLU A 92 14.72 -13.33 -2.54
CA GLU A 92 16.18 -13.47 -2.38
C GLU A 92 16.58 -13.78 -0.93
N TYR A 93 15.78 -13.32 0.04
CA TYR A 93 16.03 -13.52 1.47
C TYR A 93 15.11 -14.58 2.10
N ASP A 94 14.40 -15.37 1.30
CA ASP A 94 13.43 -16.37 1.77
C ASP A 94 12.34 -15.76 2.67
N CYS A 95 11.89 -14.55 2.31
CA CYS A 95 10.85 -13.80 2.99
C CYS A 95 9.57 -13.78 2.17
N GLN A 96 8.42 -13.75 2.86
CA GLN A 96 7.16 -13.39 2.24
C GLN A 96 7.07 -11.86 2.08
N PHE A 97 6.49 -11.43 0.99
CA PHE A 97 6.27 -10.01 0.72
C PHE A 97 4.87 -9.60 1.15
N SER A 98 4.80 -8.63 2.05
CA SER A 98 3.56 -7.99 2.52
C SER A 98 3.50 -6.57 2.00
N ALA A 99 2.35 -6.15 1.51
CA ALA A 99 2.18 -4.78 1.04
C ALA A 99 0.73 -4.30 1.14
N GLU A 100 0.60 -3.01 1.34
CA GLU A 100 -0.64 -2.27 1.16
C GLU A 100 -0.76 -1.70 -0.25
N CYS A 101 -1.98 -1.45 -0.66
CA CYS A 101 -2.31 -0.84 -1.94
C CYS A 101 -3.52 0.07 -1.76
N VAL A 102 -3.35 1.08 -0.94
CA VAL A 102 -4.45 1.86 -0.38
C VAL A 102 -4.82 3.06 -1.26
N ALA A 103 -6.11 3.33 -1.39
CA ALA A 103 -6.60 4.63 -1.82
C ALA A 103 -6.31 5.69 -0.74
N PRO A 104 -6.03 6.93 -1.08
CA PRO A 104 -6.20 7.60 -2.36
C PRO A 104 -4.97 7.55 -3.28
N THR A 105 -3.98 6.79 -2.94
CA THR A 105 -2.70 6.78 -3.66
C THR A 105 -2.73 5.92 -4.91
N MET A 106 -3.75 5.10 -5.07
CA MET A 106 -3.95 4.28 -6.25
C MET A 106 -4.24 5.14 -7.48
N VAL A 107 -3.36 5.01 -8.45
CA VAL A 107 -3.57 5.64 -9.76
C VAL A 107 -4.64 4.91 -10.55
N ARG A 108 -4.80 3.59 -10.29
CA ARG A 108 -5.74 2.71 -10.97
C ARG A 108 -6.10 1.46 -10.15
N ASP A 109 -6.28 0.35 -10.85
CA ASP A 109 -6.71 -0.95 -10.37
C ASP A 109 -5.92 -1.44 -9.15
N GLY A 110 -6.52 -1.35 -7.98
CA GLY A 110 -5.93 -1.80 -6.72
C GLY A 110 -5.74 -3.32 -6.66
N LEU A 111 -6.47 -4.10 -7.45
CA LEU A 111 -6.35 -5.56 -7.44
C LEU A 111 -5.04 -6.03 -8.07
N LEU A 112 -4.53 -5.33 -9.09
CA LEU A 112 -3.29 -5.74 -9.77
C LEU A 112 -2.07 -5.74 -8.85
N HIS A 113 -2.01 -4.85 -7.87
CA HIS A 113 -0.92 -4.80 -6.91
C HIS A 113 -0.79 -6.11 -6.15
N TYR A 114 -1.92 -6.66 -5.71
CA TYR A 114 -1.96 -7.89 -4.90
C TYR A 114 -1.55 -9.15 -5.66
N GLN A 115 -1.45 -9.11 -7.00
CA GLN A 115 -0.86 -10.18 -7.78
C GLN A 115 0.60 -10.47 -7.36
N LYS A 116 1.36 -9.42 -7.02
CA LYS A 116 2.78 -9.49 -6.69
C LYS A 116 3.04 -9.72 -5.20
N VAL A 117 2.02 -9.57 -4.37
CA VAL A 117 2.11 -9.58 -2.91
C VAL A 117 1.71 -10.95 -2.38
N ASP A 118 2.50 -11.51 -1.46
CA ASP A 118 2.16 -12.79 -0.81
C ASP A 118 1.10 -12.60 0.27
N LEU A 119 1.15 -11.47 0.95
CA LEU A 119 0.29 -11.14 2.09
C LEU A 119 -0.40 -9.79 1.82
N PRO A 120 -1.54 -9.79 1.10
CA PRO A 120 -2.33 -8.59 0.86
C PRO A 120 -2.75 -7.92 2.17
N MET A 121 -2.61 -6.61 2.22
CA MET A 121 -2.98 -5.77 3.37
C MET A 121 -3.77 -4.57 2.89
N GLY A 122 -4.84 -4.25 3.60
CA GLY A 122 -5.58 -2.99 3.47
C GLY A 122 -5.53 -2.24 4.78
N GLU A 123 -6.22 -1.12 4.87
CA GLU A 123 -6.31 -0.35 6.11
C GLU A 123 -7.74 0.02 6.46
N PHE A 124 -8.01 0.20 7.77
CA PHE A 124 -9.22 0.82 8.24
C PHE A 124 -8.93 1.78 9.40
N TRP A 125 -9.65 2.89 9.37
CA TRP A 125 -9.40 4.02 10.25
C TRP A 125 -10.41 4.09 11.38
N LEU A 126 -9.94 4.58 12.52
CA LEU A 126 -10.77 4.90 13.67
C LEU A 126 -11.18 6.37 13.61
N ASN A 127 -12.45 6.66 13.93
CA ASN A 127 -13.00 8.01 14.04
C ASN A 127 -12.77 8.90 12.80
N SER A 128 -12.63 8.31 11.62
CA SER A 128 -12.37 9.05 10.40
C SER A 128 -13.48 8.85 9.36
N PRO A 129 -14.42 9.78 9.23
CA PRO A 129 -15.50 9.67 8.26
C PRO A 129 -15.02 9.78 6.80
N THR A 130 -13.79 10.22 6.59
CA THR A 130 -13.23 10.43 5.25
C THR A 130 -12.22 9.36 4.84
N HIS A 131 -11.58 8.69 5.80
CA HIS A 131 -10.52 7.71 5.54
C HIS A 131 -10.92 6.27 5.92
N ASP A 132 -11.96 6.06 6.70
CA ASP A 132 -12.52 4.71 6.89
C ASP A 132 -13.32 4.30 5.65
N LYS A 133 -12.61 3.78 4.66
CA LYS A 133 -13.16 3.37 3.38
C LYS A 133 -13.21 1.85 3.29
N PRO A 134 -14.39 1.25 3.32
CA PRO A 134 -14.51 -0.21 3.16
C PRO A 134 -13.86 -0.73 1.87
N ASN A 135 -13.72 0.10 0.85
CA ASN A 135 -13.11 -0.27 -0.43
C ASN A 135 -11.64 -0.70 -0.27
N ASP A 136 -10.88 -0.07 0.62
CA ASP A 136 -9.48 -0.41 0.83
C ASP A 136 -9.34 -1.83 1.35
N MET A 137 -10.21 -2.22 2.27
CA MET A 137 -10.28 -3.61 2.74
C MET A 137 -10.82 -4.56 1.68
N LEU A 138 -11.84 -4.15 0.92
CA LEU A 138 -12.42 -4.98 -0.15
C LEU A 138 -11.44 -5.25 -1.28
N ASP A 139 -10.56 -4.31 -1.62
CA ASP A 139 -9.52 -4.50 -2.62
C ASP A 139 -8.53 -5.59 -2.16
N ALA A 140 -8.06 -5.53 -0.90
CA ALA A 140 -7.18 -6.55 -0.33
C ALA A 140 -7.86 -7.93 -0.26
N ILE A 141 -9.12 -7.98 0.18
CA ILE A 141 -9.90 -9.22 0.29
C ILE A 141 -10.15 -9.82 -1.11
N SER A 142 -10.61 -9.01 -2.05
CA SER A 142 -10.88 -9.45 -3.42
C SER A 142 -9.61 -9.89 -4.13
N GLY A 143 -8.52 -9.12 -3.98
CA GLY A 143 -7.20 -9.48 -4.52
C GLY A 143 -6.70 -10.79 -3.95
N ALA A 144 -6.85 -11.01 -2.63
CA ALA A 144 -6.49 -12.27 -2.00
C ALA A 144 -7.26 -13.45 -2.58
N HIS A 145 -8.57 -13.33 -2.74
CA HIS A 145 -9.41 -14.38 -3.32
C HIS A 145 -9.05 -14.68 -4.78
N ILE A 146 -8.87 -13.64 -5.60
CA ILE A 146 -8.54 -13.79 -7.03
C ILE A 146 -7.18 -14.48 -7.21
N TYR A 147 -6.19 -14.12 -6.40
CA TYR A 147 -4.82 -14.64 -6.51
C TYR A 147 -4.51 -15.79 -5.56
N GLY A 148 -5.52 -16.37 -4.89
CA GLY A 148 -5.38 -17.55 -4.04
C GLY A 148 -4.54 -17.34 -2.79
N LYS A 149 -4.64 -16.17 -2.15
CA LYS A 149 -3.94 -15.85 -0.90
C LYS A 149 -4.85 -16.15 0.29
N ASN A 150 -4.32 -16.86 1.29
CA ASN A 150 -5.12 -17.29 2.45
C ASN A 150 -5.03 -16.33 3.64
N ILE A 151 -4.01 -15.47 3.68
CA ILE A 151 -3.83 -14.47 4.73
C ILE A 151 -4.17 -13.10 4.16
N ILE A 152 -5.11 -12.45 4.81
CA ILE A 152 -5.58 -11.11 4.46
C ILE A 152 -5.36 -10.22 5.67
N GLN A 153 -4.46 -9.27 5.51
CA GLN A 153 -4.01 -8.40 6.58
C GLN A 153 -4.78 -7.10 6.59
N ALA A 154 -4.79 -6.45 7.73
CA ALA A 154 -5.24 -5.06 7.84
C ALA A 154 -4.33 -4.28 8.77
N GLU A 155 -3.91 -3.10 8.35
CA GLU A 155 -3.56 -2.02 9.26
C GLU A 155 -4.86 -1.53 9.89
N GLY A 156 -4.94 -1.53 11.20
CA GLY A 156 -6.20 -1.24 11.86
C GLY A 156 -6.11 -0.15 12.92
N PHE A 157 -7.20 0.59 13.01
CA PHE A 157 -7.39 1.67 13.97
C PHE A 157 -6.46 2.86 13.76
N THR A 158 -6.07 3.11 12.51
CA THR A 158 -5.30 4.30 12.15
C THR A 158 -6.06 5.54 12.53
N GLU A 159 -5.41 6.44 13.28
CA GLU A 159 -5.99 7.69 13.75
C GLU A 159 -4.93 8.79 13.81
N VAL A 160 -5.24 9.96 13.23
CA VAL A 160 -4.29 11.09 13.16
C VAL A 160 -4.44 12.06 14.33
N ARG A 161 -5.59 12.05 15.01
CA ARG A 161 -5.92 13.01 16.07
C ARG A 161 -6.44 12.32 17.33
N GLY A 162 -5.83 11.19 17.68
CA GLY A 162 -6.19 10.42 18.87
C GLY A 162 -6.05 11.24 20.16
N THR A 163 -6.98 11.03 21.06
CA THR A 163 -7.03 11.68 22.36
C THR A 163 -6.56 10.77 23.51
N TRP A 164 -6.14 9.55 23.18
CA TRP A 164 -5.64 8.53 24.10
C TRP A 164 -6.72 7.99 25.06
N ASP A 165 -7.95 8.01 24.64
CA ASP A 165 -9.11 7.49 25.37
C ASP A 165 -9.70 6.22 24.74
N GLU A 166 -9.08 5.68 23.70
CA GLU A 166 -9.47 4.44 23.06
C GLU A 166 -9.22 3.24 23.99
N TYR A 167 -10.20 2.35 24.04
CA TYR A 167 -10.12 1.10 24.81
C TYR A 167 -10.69 -0.07 23.99
N PRO A 168 -10.35 -1.33 24.32
CA PRO A 168 -10.73 -2.48 23.51
C PRO A 168 -12.23 -2.62 23.22
N GLY A 169 -13.10 -2.23 24.15
CA GLY A 169 -14.55 -2.28 23.95
C GLY A 169 -15.04 -1.33 22.85
N MET A 170 -14.42 -0.15 22.75
CA MET A 170 -14.73 0.84 21.72
C MET A 170 -14.28 0.35 20.31
N LEU A 171 -13.14 -0.34 20.26
CA LEU A 171 -12.56 -0.81 19.01
C LEU A 171 -13.29 -2.04 18.44
N LYS A 172 -13.98 -2.80 19.29
CA LYS A 172 -14.53 -4.10 18.96
C LYS A 172 -15.49 -4.09 17.77
N ALA A 173 -16.43 -3.18 17.71
CA ALA A 173 -17.44 -3.15 16.65
C ALA A 173 -16.82 -2.92 15.27
N LEU A 174 -15.82 -2.03 15.19
CA LEU A 174 -15.08 -1.76 13.98
C LEU A 174 -14.25 -2.96 13.53
N LEU A 175 -13.60 -3.63 14.48
CA LEU A 175 -12.82 -4.84 14.21
C LEU A 175 -13.71 -5.99 13.74
N ASP A 176 -14.83 -6.25 14.43
CA ASP A 176 -15.78 -7.29 14.06
C ASP A 176 -16.33 -7.07 12.64
N ARG A 177 -16.61 -5.83 12.26
CA ARG A 177 -17.00 -5.47 10.90
C ARG A 177 -15.94 -5.93 9.88
N ASN A 178 -14.69 -5.61 10.12
CA ASN A 178 -13.60 -5.93 9.20
C ASN A 178 -13.30 -7.44 9.16
N TYR A 179 -13.39 -8.14 10.28
CA TYR A 179 -13.33 -9.61 10.27
C TYR A 179 -14.51 -10.24 9.50
N ALA A 180 -15.71 -9.70 9.64
CA ALA A 180 -16.87 -10.17 8.89
C ALA A 180 -16.73 -9.89 7.37
N LEU A 181 -16.00 -8.87 6.97
CA LEU A 181 -15.65 -8.62 5.57
C LEU A 181 -14.65 -9.64 5.01
N GLY A 182 -13.78 -10.20 5.85
CA GLY A 182 -12.89 -11.26 5.42
C GLY A 182 -11.42 -11.13 5.82
N ILE A 183 -11.02 -10.11 6.59
CA ILE A 183 -9.64 -10.08 7.11
C ILE A 183 -9.45 -11.20 8.13
N ASN A 184 -8.20 -11.66 8.28
CA ASN A 184 -7.86 -12.70 9.25
C ASN A 184 -6.55 -12.44 9.99
N ARG A 185 -5.90 -11.29 9.75
CA ARG A 185 -4.71 -10.85 10.48
C ARG A 185 -4.73 -9.34 10.64
N LEU A 186 -4.67 -8.90 11.90
CA LEU A 186 -4.66 -7.49 12.28
C LEU A 186 -3.26 -7.03 12.64
N PHE A 187 -2.92 -5.81 12.22
CA PHE A 187 -1.80 -5.02 12.71
C PHE A 187 -2.35 -3.72 13.29
N TYR A 188 -2.04 -3.46 14.56
CA TYR A 188 -2.45 -2.20 15.17
C TYR A 188 -1.58 -1.04 14.65
N HIS A 189 -2.18 -0.01 14.18
CA HIS A 189 -1.50 1.25 13.90
C HIS A 189 -1.44 2.08 15.19
N VAL A 190 -0.27 2.42 15.73
CA VAL A 190 1.06 2.21 15.19
C VAL A 190 1.98 1.67 16.29
N TYR A 191 3.09 1.04 15.94
CA TYR A 191 4.12 0.68 16.90
C TYR A 191 4.74 1.94 17.53
N VAL A 192 4.52 2.14 18.83
CA VAL A 192 5.08 3.26 19.57
C VAL A 192 6.49 2.92 20.04
N PRO A 193 7.51 3.75 19.76
CA PRO A 193 8.88 3.49 20.16
C PRO A 193 9.02 3.26 21.67
N VAL A 194 9.67 2.17 22.04
CA VAL A 194 9.79 1.62 23.39
C VAL A 194 10.32 2.61 24.43
N SER A 195 11.20 3.54 24.04
CA SER A 195 11.74 4.56 24.94
C SER A 195 10.70 5.49 25.56
N TYR A 196 9.53 5.64 24.91
CA TYR A 196 8.45 6.48 25.42
C TYR A 196 7.39 5.68 26.19
N THR A 197 7.10 4.47 25.76
CA THR A 197 6.02 3.65 26.35
C THR A 197 6.48 2.83 27.54
N HIS A 198 7.71 2.33 27.54
CA HIS A 198 8.23 1.57 28.67
C HIS A 198 8.45 2.41 29.94
N LEU A 199 8.88 3.67 29.77
CA LEU A 199 9.00 4.58 30.92
C LEU A 199 7.65 4.83 31.60
N ARG A 200 6.56 4.96 30.83
CA ARG A 200 5.23 5.16 31.40
C ARG A 200 4.61 3.89 31.99
N ALA A 201 4.86 2.72 31.40
CA ALA A 201 4.37 1.47 31.96
C ALA A 201 5.03 1.14 33.30
N HIS A 202 6.31 1.47 33.47
CA HIS A 202 7.01 1.27 34.75
C HIS A 202 6.65 2.33 35.80
N GLU A 203 6.30 3.54 35.40
CA GLU A 203 5.85 4.59 36.33
C GLU A 203 4.48 4.29 36.94
N THR A 204 3.63 3.51 36.27
CA THR A 204 2.32 3.12 36.81
C THR A 204 2.37 1.90 37.73
N GLU A 205 3.47 1.16 37.77
CA GLU A 205 3.65 0.03 38.69
C GLU A 205 4.32 0.42 40.03
N LEU A 206 4.70 1.67 40.20
CA LEU A 206 5.41 2.17 41.39
C LEU A 206 4.56 3.08 42.30
N HIS A 207 3.25 3.09 42.16
CA HIS A 207 2.35 3.86 43.03
C HIS A 207 1.22 3.04 43.56
#